data_0a27c3fb479ea3e482f2c27366568ae4
#
_entry.id   0a27c3fb479ea3e482f2c27366568ae4
#
_cell.length_a   1.000
_cell.length_b   1.000
_cell.length_c   1.000
_cell.angle_alpha   90.00
_cell.angle_beta   90.00
_cell.angle_gamma   90.00
#
_symmetry.space_group_name_H-M   'P 1'
#
loop_
_entity.id
_entity.type
_entity.pdbx_description
1 polymer ?
#
loop_
_entity_poly.entity_id
_entity_poly.type
_entity_poly.pdbx_seq_one_letter_code
_entity_poly.pdbx_strand_id
1 'polypeptide(L)'
;NAWRKNGYITAMTGDGVNDAPSIKNADIGIGMGITGTDVTKNVADMVLADDNFATIVGAVGEGRRIYDNIRKAIQFLLGSNMSEVLSVFFSSIFGFIILKPVHLLWINLITDCFPALALGIEKGEDNLMKRKPRNPKDGIFAGGLGIDVIYQGILVSALTVVAYLIGNYFENGTWSLLNANSGHGVTMAFLTMSMAEIFHSFNTRSQRGSIFKLKTQNAVLWGASILSLLLTTLVIEVPFLSNAFDFVQIGIKEYAIALGLAFAVIPIVELVKQIQRNLSKKK
;
A
#
# COMPACT_ATOMS: atom_id res chain seq x y z
N ASN A 1 32.52 2.09 18.62
CA ASN A 1 32.99 3.31 17.93
C ASN A 1 33.78 3.04 16.63
N ALA A 2 34.73 2.06 16.59
CA ALA A 2 35.53 1.80 15.39
C ALA A 2 34.65 1.34 14.19
N TRP A 3 33.73 0.42 14.41
CA TRP A 3 32.79 -0.06 13.39
C TRP A 3 31.85 1.06 12.90
N ARG A 4 31.32 1.91 13.81
CA ARG A 4 30.48 3.05 13.45
C ARG A 4 31.24 4.07 12.59
N LYS A 5 32.50 4.37 12.92
CA LYS A 5 33.35 5.25 12.10
C LYS A 5 33.55 4.72 10.68
N ASN A 6 33.50 3.41 10.51
CA ASN A 6 33.56 2.75 9.19
C ASN A 6 32.18 2.66 8.49
N GLY A 7 31.14 3.27 9.05
CA GLY A 7 29.80 3.33 8.45
C GLY A 7 28.92 2.11 8.70
N TYR A 8 29.29 1.23 9.63
CA TYR A 8 28.46 0.10 10.04
C TYR A 8 27.46 0.51 11.12
N ILE A 9 26.26 -0.05 11.07
CA ILE A 9 25.28 -0.02 12.16
C ILE A 9 25.72 -1.07 13.19
N THR A 10 25.86 -0.65 14.43
CA THR A 10 26.37 -1.50 15.51
C THR A 10 25.29 -1.77 16.55
N ALA A 11 25.17 -3.03 16.96
CA ALA A 11 24.42 -3.42 18.14
C ALA A 11 25.40 -3.79 19.26
N MET A 12 25.05 -3.43 20.50
CA MET A 12 25.83 -3.77 21.69
C MET A 12 24.92 -4.42 22.73
N THR A 13 25.33 -5.59 23.19
CA THR A 13 24.66 -6.29 24.28
C THR A 13 25.44 -6.17 25.57
N GLY A 14 24.75 -6.10 26.70
CA GLY A 14 25.40 -6.10 28.02
C GLY A 14 24.41 -6.32 29.15
N ASP A 15 24.94 -6.72 30.30
CA ASP A 15 24.19 -7.05 31.51
C ASP A 15 24.63 -6.24 32.75
N GLY A 16 25.87 -5.75 32.75
CA GLY A 16 26.49 -5.04 33.87
C GLY A 16 26.39 -3.52 33.78
N VAL A 17 26.47 -2.85 34.93
CA VAL A 17 26.49 -1.37 35.01
C VAL A 17 27.63 -0.77 34.16
N ASN A 18 28.78 -1.49 34.06
CA ASN A 18 29.93 -1.06 33.26
C ASN A 18 29.64 -1.06 31.74
N ASP A 19 28.63 -1.82 31.28
CA ASP A 19 28.24 -1.91 29.87
C ASP A 19 27.33 -0.76 29.45
N ALA A 20 26.68 -0.11 30.41
CA ALA A 20 25.68 0.91 30.14
C ALA A 20 26.17 2.05 29.21
N PRO A 21 27.42 2.58 29.36
CA PRO A 21 27.94 3.58 28.41
C PRO A 21 28.09 3.04 26.98
N SER A 22 28.46 1.77 26.83
CA SER A 22 28.67 1.12 25.55
C SER A 22 27.32 0.81 24.87
N ILE A 23 26.35 0.34 25.65
CA ILE A 23 24.96 0.10 25.20
C ILE A 23 24.35 1.41 24.70
N LYS A 24 24.45 2.48 25.50
CA LYS A 24 23.91 3.80 25.13
C LYS A 24 24.57 4.42 23.90
N ASN A 25 25.84 4.13 23.65
CA ASN A 25 26.58 4.64 22.50
C ASN A 25 26.47 3.78 21.25
N ALA A 26 25.87 2.62 21.29
CA ALA A 26 25.60 1.81 20.13
C ALA A 26 24.49 2.44 19.27
N ASP A 27 24.34 1.98 18.03
CA ASP A 27 23.18 2.36 17.21
C ASP A 27 21.92 1.61 17.66
N ILE A 28 22.12 0.43 18.28
CA ILE A 28 21.06 -0.37 18.92
C ILE A 28 21.67 -0.93 20.22
N GLY A 29 21.24 -0.40 21.35
CA GLY A 29 21.60 -0.89 22.67
C GLY A 29 20.69 -2.03 23.12
N ILE A 30 21.24 -3.15 23.57
CA ILE A 30 20.50 -4.33 23.99
C ILE A 30 20.86 -4.69 25.42
N GLY A 31 19.89 -4.63 26.33
CA GLY A 31 20.03 -5.06 27.73
C GLY A 31 19.49 -6.48 27.94
N MET A 32 20.13 -7.24 28.83
CA MET A 32 19.62 -8.54 29.27
C MET A 32 18.47 -8.34 30.24
N GLY A 33 17.39 -9.10 30.07
CA GLY A 33 16.16 -8.97 30.85
C GLY A 33 16.19 -9.71 32.18
N ILE A 34 16.85 -10.88 32.23
CA ILE A 34 16.97 -11.71 33.43
C ILE A 34 18.23 -11.33 34.22
N THR A 35 19.42 -11.38 33.59
CA THR A 35 20.71 -11.13 34.21
C THR A 35 21.07 -9.66 34.25
N GLY A 36 20.48 -8.82 33.42
CA GLY A 36 20.81 -7.42 33.30
C GLY A 36 20.37 -6.57 34.49
N THR A 37 21.22 -5.60 34.84
CA THR A 37 20.89 -4.61 35.87
C THR A 37 19.86 -3.61 35.39
N ASP A 38 19.15 -2.95 36.31
CA ASP A 38 18.20 -1.88 35.96
C ASP A 38 18.85 -0.75 35.18
N VAL A 39 20.13 -0.49 35.44
CA VAL A 39 20.91 0.54 34.73
C VAL A 39 21.04 0.18 33.25
N THR A 40 21.36 -1.07 32.92
CA THR A 40 21.47 -1.54 31.52
C THR A 40 20.14 -1.54 30.84
N LYS A 41 19.07 -2.02 31.52
CA LYS A 41 17.71 -2.04 30.99
C LYS A 41 17.20 -0.62 30.66
N ASN A 42 17.49 0.35 31.52
CA ASN A 42 17.03 1.73 31.36
C ASN A 42 17.72 2.49 30.21
N VAL A 43 18.94 2.10 29.83
CA VAL A 43 19.70 2.76 28.74
C VAL A 43 19.59 2.02 27.41
N ALA A 44 19.05 0.80 27.42
CA ALA A 44 18.92 -0.04 26.23
C ALA A 44 17.73 0.37 25.38
N ASP A 45 17.86 0.26 24.06
CA ASP A 45 16.75 0.42 23.11
C ASP A 45 15.85 -0.83 23.06
N MET A 46 16.41 -1.98 23.40
CA MET A 46 15.73 -3.27 23.45
C MET A 46 16.17 -4.07 24.67
N VAL A 47 15.22 -4.75 25.33
CA VAL A 47 15.51 -5.66 26.45
C VAL A 47 15.11 -7.07 26.03
N LEU A 48 16.06 -8.02 26.15
CA LEU A 48 15.85 -9.44 25.89
C LEU A 48 15.22 -10.11 27.11
N ALA A 49 13.94 -10.42 27.04
CA ALA A 49 13.20 -11.02 28.16
C ALA A 49 13.68 -12.42 28.53
N ASP A 50 14.30 -13.14 27.60
CA ASP A 50 14.77 -14.52 27.73
C ASP A 50 16.30 -14.65 27.78
N ASP A 51 17.04 -13.54 27.77
CA ASP A 51 18.50 -13.45 27.68
C ASP A 51 19.12 -14.32 26.56
N ASN A 52 18.32 -14.63 25.54
CA ASN A 52 18.73 -15.51 24.45
C ASN A 52 19.20 -14.70 23.23
N PHE A 53 20.46 -14.86 22.86
CA PHE A 53 21.03 -14.18 21.70
C PHE A 53 20.31 -14.53 20.38
N ALA A 54 19.73 -15.72 20.26
CA ALA A 54 18.96 -16.11 19.08
C ALA A 54 17.71 -15.22 18.88
N THR A 55 17.15 -14.67 19.96
CA THR A 55 16.02 -13.74 19.92
C THR A 55 16.38 -12.43 19.23
N ILE A 56 17.64 -12.01 19.27
CA ILE A 56 18.12 -10.83 18.51
C ILE A 56 17.97 -11.07 17.00
N VAL A 57 18.29 -12.27 16.53
CA VAL A 57 18.12 -12.62 15.10
C VAL A 57 16.65 -12.57 14.72
N GLY A 58 15.76 -13.06 15.57
CA GLY A 58 14.31 -12.93 15.40
C GLY A 58 13.87 -11.47 15.34
N ALA A 59 14.36 -10.63 16.25
CA ALA A 59 14.05 -9.20 16.29
C ALA A 59 14.52 -8.46 15.02
N VAL A 60 15.69 -8.80 14.49
CA VAL A 60 16.17 -8.26 13.20
C VAL A 60 15.22 -8.66 12.07
N GLY A 61 14.74 -9.91 12.06
CA GLY A 61 13.77 -10.40 11.10
C GLY A 61 12.45 -9.62 11.16
N GLU A 62 11.92 -9.42 12.37
CA GLU A 62 10.70 -8.64 12.60
C GLU A 62 10.89 -7.16 12.20
N GLY A 63 12.00 -6.54 12.54
CA GLY A 63 12.29 -5.16 12.12
C GLY A 63 12.33 -5.00 10.59
N ARG A 64 12.92 -5.97 9.89
CA ARG A 64 12.91 -5.99 8.42
C ARG A 64 11.49 -6.16 7.86
N ARG A 65 10.68 -7.04 8.46
CA ARG A 65 9.29 -7.26 8.08
C ARG A 65 8.46 -6.00 8.26
N ILE A 66 8.56 -5.37 9.43
CA ILE A 66 7.85 -4.12 9.75
C ILE A 66 8.21 -3.03 8.74
N TYR A 67 9.48 -2.84 8.45
CA TYR A 67 9.94 -1.85 7.49
C TYR A 67 9.41 -2.12 6.07
N ASP A 68 9.45 -3.38 5.60
CA ASP A 68 8.89 -3.77 4.31
C ASP A 68 7.38 -3.49 4.26
N ASN A 69 6.65 -3.78 5.34
CA ASN A 69 5.21 -3.55 5.42
C ASN A 69 4.85 -2.05 5.44
N ILE A 70 5.62 -1.24 6.17
CA ILE A 70 5.49 0.23 6.12
C ILE A 70 5.66 0.72 4.69
N ARG A 71 6.66 0.24 3.96
CA ARG A 71 6.87 0.62 2.55
C ARG A 71 5.73 0.20 1.65
N LYS A 72 5.15 -0.99 1.85
CA LYS A 72 3.98 -1.48 1.10
C LYS A 72 2.77 -0.58 1.34
N ALA A 73 2.48 -0.26 2.60
CA ALA A 73 1.37 0.62 2.96
C ALA A 73 1.56 2.04 2.39
N ILE A 74 2.77 2.60 2.48
CA ILE A 74 3.09 3.92 1.90
C ILE A 74 2.96 3.89 0.38
N GLN A 75 3.46 2.86 -0.30
CA GLN A 75 3.33 2.72 -1.75
C GLN A 75 1.87 2.66 -2.17
N PHE A 76 1.06 1.89 -1.45
CA PHE A 76 -0.37 1.75 -1.70
C PHE A 76 -1.09 3.10 -1.53
N LEU A 77 -0.97 3.74 -0.36
CA LEU A 77 -1.64 5.01 -0.06
C LEU A 77 -1.20 6.15 -0.99
N LEU A 78 0.09 6.26 -1.28
CA LEU A 78 0.56 7.29 -2.21
C LEU A 78 0.14 7.03 -3.65
N GLY A 79 0.06 5.76 -4.06
CA GLY A 79 -0.46 5.37 -5.38
C GLY A 79 -1.93 5.71 -5.55
N SER A 80 -2.74 5.44 -4.52
CA SER A 80 -4.16 5.79 -4.45
C SER A 80 -4.35 7.31 -4.52
N ASN A 81 -3.75 8.07 -3.62
CA ASN A 81 -3.85 9.53 -3.64
C ASN A 81 -3.37 10.15 -4.97
N MET A 82 -2.34 9.56 -5.61
CA MET A 82 -1.87 10.01 -6.91
C MET A 82 -2.94 9.78 -7.98
N SER A 83 -3.67 8.64 -7.94
CA SER A 83 -4.75 8.35 -8.88
C SER A 83 -5.93 9.31 -8.73
N GLU A 84 -6.30 9.66 -7.49
CA GLU A 84 -7.34 10.64 -7.19
C GLU A 84 -6.97 12.03 -7.74
N VAL A 85 -5.76 12.51 -7.39
CA VAL A 85 -5.27 13.83 -7.83
C VAL A 85 -5.22 13.91 -9.36
N LEU A 86 -4.69 12.88 -10.03
CA LEU A 86 -4.60 12.86 -11.49
C LEU A 86 -5.99 12.83 -12.14
N SER A 87 -6.93 12.05 -11.58
CA SER A 87 -8.29 11.96 -12.11
C SER A 87 -9.03 13.29 -11.99
N VAL A 88 -8.96 13.94 -10.82
CA VAL A 88 -9.59 15.24 -10.59
C VAL A 88 -8.92 16.33 -11.43
N PHE A 89 -7.59 16.33 -11.51
CA PHE A 89 -6.85 17.29 -12.34
C PHE A 89 -7.22 17.15 -13.82
N PHE A 90 -7.24 15.91 -14.34
CA PHE A 90 -7.63 15.64 -15.72
C PHE A 90 -9.07 16.10 -16.00
N SER A 91 -10.01 15.73 -15.13
CA SER A 91 -11.42 16.12 -15.31
C SER A 91 -11.61 17.64 -15.27
N SER A 92 -10.85 18.35 -14.45
CA SER A 92 -10.89 19.82 -14.37
C SER A 92 -10.43 20.50 -15.67
N ILE A 93 -9.42 19.94 -16.35
CA ILE A 93 -8.95 20.46 -17.65
C ILE A 93 -10.04 20.32 -18.73
N PHE A 94 -10.77 19.21 -18.72
CA PHE A 94 -11.81 18.93 -19.70
C PHE A 94 -13.20 19.45 -19.31
N GLY A 95 -13.33 20.10 -18.14
CA GLY A 95 -14.57 20.75 -17.70
C GLY A 95 -15.68 19.79 -17.25
N PHE A 96 -15.34 18.60 -16.75
CA PHE A 96 -16.33 17.67 -16.22
C PHE A 96 -16.01 17.26 -14.76
N ILE A 97 -16.97 16.71 -14.06
CA ILE A 97 -16.82 16.20 -12.70
C ILE A 97 -16.71 14.69 -12.74
N ILE A 98 -15.51 14.14 -12.47
CA ILE A 98 -15.31 12.69 -12.44
C ILE A 98 -15.66 12.11 -11.07
N LEU A 99 -15.32 12.81 -9.99
CA LEU A 99 -15.59 12.44 -8.60
C LEU A 99 -15.90 13.70 -7.79
N LYS A 100 -16.82 13.59 -6.84
CA LYS A 100 -17.14 14.65 -5.88
C LYS A 100 -16.30 14.51 -4.62
N PRO A 101 -16.13 15.57 -3.81
CA PRO A 101 -15.35 15.49 -2.57
C PRO A 101 -15.81 14.38 -1.61
N VAL A 102 -17.11 14.12 -1.52
CA VAL A 102 -17.67 13.04 -0.69
C VAL A 102 -17.22 11.66 -1.16
N HIS A 103 -17.01 11.47 -2.47
CA HIS A 103 -16.51 10.23 -3.04
C HIS A 103 -15.04 9.99 -2.65
N LEU A 104 -14.20 11.03 -2.73
CA LEU A 104 -12.80 10.96 -2.31
C LEU A 104 -12.66 10.68 -0.80
N LEU A 105 -13.52 11.29 0.02
CA LEU A 105 -13.55 10.99 1.46
C LEU A 105 -13.92 9.53 1.72
N TRP A 106 -14.88 8.98 0.97
CA TRP A 106 -15.24 7.56 1.07
C TRP A 106 -14.07 6.65 0.68
N ILE A 107 -13.43 6.93 -0.45
CA ILE A 107 -12.29 6.16 -0.94
C ILE A 107 -11.20 6.14 0.12
N ASN A 108 -10.74 7.30 0.57
CA ASN A 108 -9.68 7.40 1.56
C ASN A 108 -10.00 6.72 2.90
N LEU A 109 -11.27 6.78 3.35
CA LEU A 109 -11.65 6.23 4.66
C LEU A 109 -11.94 4.73 4.60
N ILE A 110 -12.59 4.26 3.55
CA ILE A 110 -13.12 2.89 3.46
C ILE A 110 -12.24 2.01 2.57
N THR A 111 -11.95 2.44 1.33
CA THR A 111 -11.24 1.57 0.40
C THR A 111 -9.72 1.60 0.56
N ASP A 112 -9.16 2.65 1.16
CA ASP A 112 -7.72 2.77 1.41
C ASP A 112 -7.32 2.35 2.81
N CYS A 113 -8.03 2.80 3.83
CA CYS A 113 -7.62 2.60 5.22
C CYS A 113 -7.56 1.11 5.60
N PHE A 114 -8.60 0.33 5.27
CA PHE A 114 -8.63 -1.10 5.64
C PHE A 114 -7.56 -1.94 4.94
N PRO A 115 -7.34 -1.83 3.61
CA PRO A 115 -6.23 -2.51 2.97
C PRO A 115 -4.86 -2.05 3.44
N ALA A 116 -4.65 -0.75 3.72
CA ALA A 116 -3.38 -0.25 4.25
C ALA A 116 -3.05 -0.87 5.62
N LEU A 117 -4.02 -0.97 6.53
CA LEU A 117 -3.86 -1.65 7.81
C LEU A 117 -3.53 -3.13 7.62
N ALA A 118 -4.22 -3.81 6.69
CA ALA A 118 -3.97 -5.21 6.38
C ALA A 118 -2.56 -5.45 5.81
N LEU A 119 -2.04 -4.53 5.00
CA LEU A 119 -0.67 -4.55 4.49
C LEU A 119 0.36 -4.34 5.61
N GLY A 120 0.03 -3.54 6.63
CA GLY A 120 0.87 -3.30 7.80
C GLY A 120 1.19 -4.57 8.60
N ILE A 121 0.31 -5.57 8.56
CA ILE A 121 0.47 -6.86 9.25
C ILE A 121 0.83 -8.02 8.32
N GLU A 122 1.19 -7.75 7.06
CA GLU A 122 1.57 -8.79 6.09
C GLU A 122 2.73 -9.64 6.61
N LYS A 123 2.71 -10.93 6.30
CA LYS A 123 3.80 -11.85 6.66
C LYS A 123 5.06 -11.53 5.88
N GLY A 124 6.21 -11.74 6.52
CA GLY A 124 7.51 -11.56 5.87
C GLY A 124 7.71 -12.52 4.69
N GLU A 125 8.42 -12.06 3.68
CA GLU A 125 8.80 -12.92 2.53
C GLU A 125 9.91 -13.91 2.95
N ASP A 126 9.89 -15.14 2.37
CA ASP A 126 10.82 -16.23 2.71
C ASP A 126 12.32 -15.87 2.60
N ASN A 127 12.65 -14.86 1.81
CA ASN A 127 14.04 -14.42 1.56
C ASN A 127 14.47 -13.23 2.46
N LEU A 128 13.63 -12.80 3.40
CA LEU A 128 13.83 -11.58 4.17
C LEU A 128 15.20 -11.52 4.86
N MET A 129 15.61 -12.60 5.52
CA MET A 129 16.89 -12.69 6.22
C MET A 129 18.09 -12.95 5.29
N LYS A 130 17.84 -13.39 4.04
CA LYS A 130 18.89 -13.62 3.03
C LYS A 130 19.28 -12.35 2.28
N ARG A 131 18.48 -11.29 2.40
CA ARG A 131 18.77 -10.01 1.75
C ARG A 131 19.94 -9.31 2.44
N LYS A 132 20.76 -8.63 1.66
CA LYS A 132 21.80 -7.75 2.20
C LYS A 132 21.16 -6.67 3.10
N PRO A 133 21.88 -6.19 4.13
CA PRO A 133 21.44 -5.04 4.91
C PRO A 133 21.16 -3.84 3.99
N ARG A 134 20.14 -3.07 4.34
CA ARG A 134 19.80 -1.83 3.63
C ARG A 134 20.86 -0.77 3.94
N ASN A 135 21.16 0.08 2.95
CA ASN A 135 22.00 1.25 3.22
C ASN A 135 21.23 2.22 4.14
N PRO A 136 21.81 2.65 5.26
CA PRO A 136 21.18 3.61 6.20
C PRO A 136 20.78 4.94 5.57
N LYS A 137 21.43 5.33 4.46
CA LYS A 137 21.16 6.56 3.72
C LYS A 137 19.99 6.44 2.74
N ASP A 138 19.49 5.22 2.51
CA ASP A 138 18.36 5.00 1.60
C ASP A 138 17.06 5.51 2.22
N GLY A 139 16.42 6.48 1.58
CA GLY A 139 15.08 6.93 1.93
C GLY A 139 13.99 5.89 1.62
N ILE A 140 12.76 6.18 2.02
CA ILE A 140 11.59 5.31 1.80
C ILE A 140 11.38 5.02 0.30
N PHE A 141 11.63 5.99 -0.56
CA PHE A 141 11.47 5.89 -2.01
C PHE A 141 12.60 5.13 -2.73
N ALA A 142 13.63 4.70 -2.01
CA ALA A 142 14.72 3.93 -2.58
C ALA A 142 14.22 2.61 -3.23
N GLY A 143 14.99 2.08 -4.18
CA GLY A 143 14.63 0.84 -4.88
C GLY A 143 13.48 0.97 -5.88
N GLY A 144 13.18 2.22 -6.33
CA GLY A 144 12.20 2.49 -7.39
C GLY A 144 10.75 2.63 -6.94
N LEU A 145 10.48 2.71 -5.63
CA LEU A 145 9.13 2.87 -5.09
C LEU A 145 8.44 4.14 -5.64
N GLY A 146 9.16 5.26 -5.78
CA GLY A 146 8.59 6.48 -6.34
C GLY A 146 8.08 6.30 -7.78
N ILE A 147 8.81 5.57 -8.62
CA ILE A 147 8.38 5.24 -9.99
C ILE A 147 7.14 4.34 -9.94
N ASP A 148 7.12 3.39 -9.01
CA ASP A 148 5.97 2.49 -8.84
C ASP A 148 4.70 3.28 -8.46
N VAL A 149 4.80 4.22 -7.54
CA VAL A 149 3.68 5.12 -7.16
C VAL A 149 3.15 5.90 -8.36
N ILE A 150 4.06 6.50 -9.16
CA ILE A 150 3.66 7.32 -10.31
C ILE A 150 2.93 6.48 -11.36
N TYR A 151 3.51 5.36 -11.82
CA TYR A 151 2.86 4.59 -12.88
C TYR A 151 1.56 3.92 -12.41
N GLN A 152 1.49 3.51 -11.15
CA GLN A 152 0.29 2.91 -10.55
C GLN A 152 -0.83 3.95 -10.43
N GLY A 153 -0.52 5.15 -9.97
CA GLY A 153 -1.47 6.26 -9.94
C GLY A 153 -1.99 6.63 -11.33
N ILE A 154 -1.11 6.71 -12.34
CA ILE A 154 -1.51 6.93 -13.74
C ILE A 154 -2.42 5.81 -14.25
N LEU A 155 -2.09 4.55 -13.95
CA LEU A 155 -2.88 3.40 -14.38
C LEU A 155 -4.30 3.44 -13.82
N VAL A 156 -4.43 3.62 -12.51
CA VAL A 156 -5.76 3.64 -11.85
C VAL A 156 -6.56 4.86 -12.33
N SER A 157 -5.94 6.04 -12.44
CA SER A 157 -6.58 7.23 -13.00
C SER A 157 -7.08 6.99 -14.43
N ALA A 158 -6.27 6.37 -15.30
CA ALA A 158 -6.67 6.07 -16.67
C ALA A 158 -7.86 5.11 -16.73
N LEU A 159 -7.87 4.05 -15.91
CA LEU A 159 -9.00 3.12 -15.81
C LEU A 159 -10.27 3.82 -15.34
N THR A 160 -10.15 4.74 -14.39
CA THR A 160 -11.26 5.55 -13.85
C THR A 160 -11.84 6.49 -14.92
N VAL A 161 -10.97 7.15 -15.70
CA VAL A 161 -11.41 8.01 -16.81
C VAL A 161 -12.11 7.20 -17.92
N VAL A 162 -11.59 6.00 -18.23
CA VAL A 162 -12.22 5.09 -19.19
C VAL A 162 -13.59 4.65 -18.68
N ALA A 163 -13.73 4.35 -17.38
CA ALA A 163 -15.01 4.01 -16.79
C ALA A 163 -16.04 5.15 -16.90
N TYR A 164 -15.57 6.39 -16.62
CA TYR A 164 -16.40 7.58 -16.81
C TYR A 164 -16.89 7.74 -18.25
N LEU A 165 -15.98 7.59 -19.22
CA LEU A 165 -16.29 7.65 -20.65
C LEU A 165 -17.36 6.62 -21.07
N ILE A 166 -17.21 5.41 -20.58
CA ILE A 166 -18.16 4.32 -20.87
C ILE A 166 -19.52 4.65 -20.25
N GLY A 167 -19.58 5.10 -19.00
CA GLY A 167 -20.82 5.53 -18.35
C GLY A 167 -21.48 6.71 -19.08
N ASN A 168 -20.69 7.69 -19.49
CA ASN A 168 -21.20 8.81 -20.31
C ASN A 168 -21.78 8.34 -21.63
N TYR A 169 -21.16 7.34 -22.27
CA TYR A 169 -21.69 6.75 -23.49
C TYR A 169 -23.02 6.01 -23.26
N PHE A 170 -23.15 5.27 -22.17
CA PHE A 170 -24.41 4.57 -21.85
C PHE A 170 -25.55 5.55 -21.55
N GLU A 171 -25.27 6.69 -20.91
CA GLU A 171 -26.28 7.68 -20.56
C GLU A 171 -26.60 8.64 -21.70
N ASN A 172 -25.58 9.20 -22.37
CA ASN A 172 -25.70 10.31 -23.31
C ASN A 172 -25.41 9.92 -24.77
N GLY A 173 -24.97 8.69 -25.05
CA GLY A 173 -24.62 8.20 -26.38
C GLY A 173 -23.37 8.81 -26.99
N THR A 174 -22.54 9.54 -26.22
CA THR A 174 -21.36 10.24 -26.71
C THR A 174 -20.07 9.83 -25.99
N TRP A 175 -18.97 9.80 -26.73
CA TRP A 175 -17.62 9.55 -26.20
C TRP A 175 -16.87 10.85 -25.84
N SER A 176 -17.56 12.00 -25.79
CA SER A 176 -16.94 13.28 -25.46
C SER A 176 -16.74 13.42 -23.95
N LEU A 177 -15.57 13.90 -23.55
CA LEU A 177 -15.28 14.34 -22.17
C LEU A 177 -15.47 15.84 -21.98
N LEU A 178 -15.45 16.61 -23.07
CA LEU A 178 -15.49 18.06 -23.00
C LEU A 178 -16.85 18.53 -22.47
N ASN A 179 -16.83 19.16 -21.29
CA ASN A 179 -18.03 19.60 -20.57
C ASN A 179 -19.07 18.48 -20.38
N ALA A 180 -18.62 17.24 -20.26
CA ALA A 180 -19.50 16.09 -20.04
C ALA A 180 -20.21 16.22 -18.69
N ASN A 181 -21.47 15.84 -18.66
CA ASN A 181 -22.26 15.73 -17.44
C ASN A 181 -22.99 14.37 -17.46
N SER A 182 -22.49 13.43 -16.66
CA SER A 182 -22.99 12.06 -16.65
C SER A 182 -23.00 11.51 -15.23
N GLY A 183 -24.20 11.22 -14.73
CA GLY A 183 -24.39 10.53 -13.46
C GLY A 183 -23.90 9.09 -13.51
N HIS A 184 -24.16 8.38 -14.62
CA HIS A 184 -23.63 7.03 -14.87
C HIS A 184 -22.11 7.04 -14.91
N GLY A 185 -21.51 8.06 -15.57
CA GLY A 185 -20.07 8.25 -15.64
C GLY A 185 -19.44 8.41 -14.25
N VAL A 186 -20.02 9.26 -13.40
CA VAL A 186 -19.55 9.48 -12.02
C VAL A 186 -19.66 8.19 -11.20
N THR A 187 -20.79 7.48 -11.27
CA THR A 187 -21.00 6.24 -10.50
C THR A 187 -20.03 5.13 -10.94
N MET A 188 -19.85 4.95 -12.26
CA MET A 188 -18.90 3.97 -12.80
C MET A 188 -17.45 4.34 -12.46
N ALA A 189 -17.07 5.62 -12.52
CA ALA A 189 -15.75 6.09 -12.13
C ALA A 189 -15.47 5.81 -10.65
N PHE A 190 -16.40 6.13 -9.76
CA PHE A 190 -16.29 5.85 -8.34
C PHE A 190 -16.13 4.35 -8.05
N LEU A 191 -16.99 3.51 -8.63
CA LEU A 191 -16.93 2.06 -8.47
C LEU A 191 -15.59 1.50 -8.99
N THR A 192 -15.16 1.96 -10.18
CA THR A 192 -13.91 1.50 -10.78
C THR A 192 -12.70 1.91 -9.94
N MET A 193 -12.60 3.16 -9.49
CA MET A 193 -11.49 3.62 -8.66
C MET A 193 -11.44 2.87 -7.33
N SER A 194 -12.56 2.84 -6.61
CA SER A 194 -12.68 2.14 -5.32
C SER A 194 -12.24 0.68 -5.42
N MET A 195 -12.73 -0.04 -6.43
CA MET A 195 -12.39 -1.46 -6.61
C MET A 195 -10.98 -1.66 -7.15
N ALA A 196 -10.48 -0.79 -8.03
CA ALA A 196 -9.12 -0.86 -8.54
C ALA A 196 -8.09 -0.71 -7.42
N GLU A 197 -8.32 0.18 -6.46
CA GLU A 197 -7.46 0.36 -5.29
C GLU A 197 -7.47 -0.89 -4.40
N ILE A 198 -8.66 -1.44 -4.13
CA ILE A 198 -8.75 -2.70 -3.38
C ILE A 198 -7.98 -3.82 -4.10
N PHE A 199 -8.18 -4.01 -5.40
CA PHE A 199 -7.47 -5.02 -6.18
C PHE A 199 -5.97 -4.74 -6.24
N HIS A 200 -5.59 -3.45 -6.33
CA HIS A 200 -4.19 -3.03 -6.31
C HIS A 200 -3.50 -3.34 -4.98
N SER A 201 -4.22 -3.31 -3.85
CA SER A 201 -3.66 -3.67 -2.56
C SER A 201 -3.08 -5.10 -2.55
N PHE A 202 -3.68 -6.03 -3.29
CA PHE A 202 -3.12 -7.37 -3.48
C PHE A 202 -1.78 -7.32 -4.24
N ASN A 203 -1.66 -6.45 -5.24
CA ASN A 203 -0.40 -6.27 -5.95
C ASN A 203 0.72 -5.75 -5.04
N THR A 204 0.39 -4.90 -4.07
CA THR A 204 1.39 -4.30 -3.16
C THR A 204 1.86 -5.24 -2.05
N ARG A 205 1.25 -6.43 -1.87
CA ARG A 205 1.72 -7.47 -0.94
C ARG A 205 3.17 -7.88 -1.17
N SER A 206 3.66 -7.79 -2.40
CA SER A 206 5.07 -7.91 -2.71
C SER A 206 5.50 -6.81 -3.68
N GLN A 207 6.54 -6.06 -3.35
CA GLN A 207 7.00 -4.95 -4.19
C GLN A 207 7.56 -5.43 -5.54
N ARG A 208 8.31 -6.52 -5.55
CA ARG A 208 9.01 -7.04 -6.74
C ARG A 208 8.61 -8.46 -7.09
N GLY A 209 8.14 -9.24 -6.13
CA GLY A 209 7.65 -10.61 -6.34
C GLY A 209 6.29 -10.63 -7.05
N SER A 210 5.97 -11.78 -7.65
CA SER A 210 4.62 -12.00 -8.18
C SER A 210 3.67 -12.40 -7.07
N ILE A 211 2.48 -11.80 -7.04
CA ILE A 211 1.43 -12.15 -6.08
C ILE A 211 0.98 -13.61 -6.23
N PHE A 212 1.05 -14.16 -7.44
CA PHE A 212 0.70 -15.55 -7.72
C PHE A 212 1.71 -16.57 -7.17
N LYS A 213 2.91 -16.11 -6.76
CA LYS A 213 3.95 -16.95 -6.16
C LYS A 213 4.02 -16.84 -4.64
N LEU A 214 3.21 -15.98 -4.04
CA LEU A 214 3.15 -15.85 -2.59
C LEU A 214 2.53 -17.11 -1.97
N LYS A 215 3.26 -17.73 -1.06
CA LYS A 215 2.82 -18.95 -0.35
C LYS A 215 1.85 -18.65 0.79
N THR A 216 1.85 -17.42 1.27
CA THR A 216 1.02 -16.99 2.41
C THR A 216 -0.20 -16.23 1.93
N GLN A 217 -1.33 -16.45 2.58
CA GLN A 217 -2.53 -15.66 2.40
C GLN A 217 -2.66 -14.65 3.54
N ASN A 218 -3.16 -13.45 3.21
CA ASN A 218 -3.50 -12.43 4.18
C ASN A 218 -5.02 -12.41 4.35
N ALA A 219 -5.51 -13.13 5.37
CA ALA A 219 -6.94 -13.21 5.63
C ALA A 219 -7.56 -11.86 5.99
N VAL A 220 -6.79 -10.97 6.63
CA VAL A 220 -7.25 -9.62 6.99
C VAL A 220 -7.44 -8.78 5.73
N LEU A 221 -6.54 -8.90 4.75
CA LEU A 221 -6.69 -8.21 3.46
C LEU A 221 -7.91 -8.71 2.68
N TRP A 222 -8.15 -10.03 2.68
CA TRP A 222 -9.37 -10.59 2.08
C TRP A 222 -10.63 -10.08 2.79
N GLY A 223 -10.64 -10.08 4.13
CA GLY A 223 -11.75 -9.53 4.92
C GLY A 223 -11.98 -8.05 4.64
N ALA A 224 -10.91 -7.25 4.62
CA ALA A 224 -10.96 -5.83 4.26
C ALA A 224 -11.54 -5.61 2.86
N SER A 225 -11.10 -6.39 1.89
CA SER A 225 -11.57 -6.29 0.50
C SER A 225 -13.05 -6.64 0.34
N ILE A 226 -13.50 -7.70 0.98
CA ILE A 226 -14.92 -8.10 0.98
C ILE A 226 -15.78 -7.03 1.66
N LEU A 227 -15.34 -6.54 2.82
CA LEU A 227 -16.04 -5.49 3.55
C LEU A 227 -16.15 -4.21 2.71
N SER A 228 -15.05 -3.76 2.12
CA SER A 228 -15.03 -2.56 1.28
C SER A 228 -15.91 -2.72 0.04
N LEU A 229 -15.91 -3.90 -0.60
CA LEU A 229 -16.81 -4.20 -1.73
C LEU A 229 -18.27 -4.12 -1.30
N LEU A 230 -18.63 -4.74 -0.18
CA LEU A 230 -20.00 -4.70 0.34
C LEU A 230 -20.44 -3.26 0.67
N LEU A 231 -19.60 -2.51 1.37
CA LEU A 231 -19.91 -1.13 1.75
C LEU A 231 -20.04 -0.23 0.52
N THR A 232 -19.15 -0.36 -0.47
CA THR A 232 -19.21 0.42 -1.72
C THR A 232 -20.46 0.05 -2.53
N THR A 233 -20.81 -1.23 -2.60
CA THR A 233 -22.07 -1.66 -3.26
C THR A 233 -23.28 -1.09 -2.53
N LEU A 234 -23.31 -1.14 -1.19
CA LEU A 234 -24.42 -0.57 -0.41
C LEU A 234 -24.60 0.93 -0.66
N VAL A 235 -23.53 1.69 -0.77
CA VAL A 235 -23.60 3.14 -1.02
C VAL A 235 -24.15 3.44 -2.41
N ILE A 236 -23.88 2.61 -3.41
CA ILE A 236 -24.39 2.79 -4.76
C ILE A 236 -25.84 2.33 -4.87
N GLU A 237 -26.20 1.20 -4.27
CA GLU A 237 -27.48 0.52 -4.50
C GLU A 237 -28.60 0.95 -3.54
N VAL A 238 -28.27 1.37 -2.29
CA VAL A 238 -29.29 1.76 -1.31
C VAL A 238 -29.75 3.19 -1.60
N PRO A 239 -31.03 3.44 -1.94
CA PRO A 239 -31.50 4.75 -2.42
C PRO A 239 -31.19 5.93 -1.50
N PHE A 240 -31.30 5.73 -0.19
CA PHE A 240 -30.97 6.78 0.80
C PHE A 240 -29.50 7.17 0.75
N LEU A 241 -28.59 6.18 0.65
CA LEU A 241 -27.16 6.40 0.57
C LEU A 241 -26.75 6.93 -0.80
N SER A 242 -27.26 6.32 -1.86
CA SER A 242 -27.01 6.74 -3.24
C SER A 242 -27.36 8.23 -3.45
N ASN A 243 -28.52 8.66 -2.95
CA ASN A 243 -28.92 10.07 -3.00
C ASN A 243 -27.99 10.98 -2.19
N ALA A 244 -27.53 10.54 -1.01
CA ALA A 244 -26.60 11.33 -0.17
C ALA A 244 -25.22 11.51 -0.84
N PHE A 245 -24.82 10.56 -1.68
CA PHE A 245 -23.57 10.61 -2.44
C PHE A 245 -23.76 11.14 -3.88
N ASP A 246 -24.99 11.50 -4.27
CA ASP A 246 -25.33 11.91 -5.63
C ASP A 246 -24.97 10.87 -6.70
N PHE A 247 -25.16 9.59 -6.38
CA PHE A 247 -25.01 8.51 -7.34
C PHE A 247 -26.32 8.28 -8.13
N VAL A 248 -26.15 7.90 -9.37
CA VAL A 248 -27.24 7.40 -10.22
C VAL A 248 -27.15 5.88 -10.26
N GLN A 249 -28.30 5.20 -10.20
CA GLN A 249 -28.34 3.76 -10.34
C GLN A 249 -27.86 3.34 -11.73
N ILE A 250 -26.93 2.42 -11.79
CA ILE A 250 -26.35 1.88 -13.02
C ILE A 250 -26.83 0.45 -13.25
N GLY A 251 -26.92 0.07 -14.53
CA GLY A 251 -27.31 -1.27 -14.89
C GLY A 251 -26.24 -2.32 -14.58
N ILE A 252 -26.66 -3.59 -14.50
CA ILE A 252 -25.75 -4.71 -14.22
C ILE A 252 -24.61 -4.84 -15.23
N LYS A 253 -24.82 -4.42 -16.48
CA LYS A 253 -23.78 -4.39 -17.51
C LYS A 253 -22.70 -3.34 -17.19
N GLU A 254 -23.11 -2.15 -16.80
CA GLU A 254 -22.22 -1.06 -16.42
C GLU A 254 -21.43 -1.43 -15.16
N TYR A 255 -22.11 -2.02 -14.18
CA TYR A 255 -21.50 -2.52 -12.96
C TYR A 255 -20.41 -3.57 -13.27
N ALA A 256 -20.71 -4.55 -14.12
CA ALA A 256 -19.77 -5.59 -14.53
C ALA A 256 -18.56 -5.01 -15.30
N ILE A 257 -18.79 -4.02 -16.17
CA ILE A 257 -17.72 -3.34 -16.91
C ILE A 257 -16.81 -2.58 -15.93
N ALA A 258 -17.39 -1.84 -14.99
CA ALA A 258 -16.62 -1.11 -13.98
C ALA A 258 -15.73 -2.04 -13.12
N LEU A 259 -16.29 -3.17 -12.66
CA LEU A 259 -15.52 -4.20 -11.95
C LEU A 259 -14.45 -4.84 -12.83
N GLY A 260 -14.73 -5.10 -14.10
CA GLY A 260 -13.78 -5.65 -15.07
C GLY A 260 -12.58 -4.72 -15.29
N LEU A 261 -12.84 -3.40 -15.44
CA LEU A 261 -11.80 -2.37 -15.53
C LEU A 261 -10.96 -2.32 -14.24
N ALA A 262 -11.62 -2.33 -13.10
CA ALA A 262 -10.92 -2.34 -11.81
C ALA A 262 -10.02 -3.58 -11.67
N PHE A 263 -10.50 -4.75 -12.03
CA PHE A 263 -9.74 -5.99 -11.97
C PHE A 263 -8.51 -5.99 -12.89
N ALA A 264 -8.55 -5.25 -14.01
CA ALA A 264 -7.44 -5.16 -14.96
C ALA A 264 -6.16 -4.61 -14.33
N VAL A 265 -6.24 -3.91 -13.19
CA VAL A 265 -5.04 -3.44 -12.47
C VAL A 265 -4.14 -4.60 -12.06
N ILE A 266 -4.70 -5.76 -11.71
CA ILE A 266 -3.91 -6.92 -11.26
C ILE A 266 -2.96 -7.42 -12.36
N PRO A 267 -3.46 -7.87 -13.53
CA PRO A 267 -2.58 -8.40 -14.58
C PRO A 267 -1.64 -7.34 -15.15
N ILE A 268 -2.06 -6.07 -15.25
CA ILE A 268 -1.21 -5.01 -15.79
C ILE A 268 -0.01 -4.77 -14.86
N VAL A 269 -0.23 -4.63 -13.55
CA VAL A 269 0.85 -4.43 -12.58
C VAL A 269 1.77 -5.65 -12.51
N GLU A 270 1.23 -6.88 -12.58
CA GLU A 270 2.05 -8.09 -12.61
C GLU A 270 2.94 -8.18 -13.87
N LEU A 271 2.42 -7.74 -15.02
CA LEU A 271 3.20 -7.63 -16.25
C LEU A 271 4.38 -6.65 -16.08
N VAL A 272 4.11 -5.46 -15.52
CA VAL A 272 5.16 -4.47 -15.24
C VAL A 272 6.21 -5.03 -14.29
N LYS A 273 5.80 -5.68 -13.20
CA LYS A 273 6.72 -6.34 -12.27
C LYS A 273 7.54 -7.44 -12.95
N GLN A 274 6.96 -8.19 -13.88
CA GLN A 274 7.69 -9.20 -14.65
C GLN A 274 8.77 -8.56 -15.51
N ILE A 275 8.47 -7.46 -16.19
CA ILE A 275 9.43 -6.70 -16.98
C ILE A 275 10.56 -6.17 -16.08
N GLN A 276 10.22 -5.57 -14.93
CA GLN A 276 11.20 -5.06 -13.96
C GLN A 276 12.14 -6.18 -13.46
N ARG A 277 11.61 -7.37 -13.14
CA ARG A 277 12.41 -8.54 -12.73
C ARG A 277 13.36 -8.99 -13.82
N ASN A 278 12.92 -8.99 -15.07
CA ASN A 278 13.75 -9.40 -16.20
C ASN A 278 14.88 -8.40 -16.47
N LEU A 279 14.62 -7.11 -16.32
CA LEU A 279 15.63 -6.05 -16.44
C LEU A 279 16.67 -6.10 -15.31
N SER A 280 16.24 -6.42 -14.08
CA SER A 280 17.14 -6.52 -12.92
C SER A 280 18.08 -7.74 -12.97
N LYS A 281 17.71 -8.80 -13.69
CA LYS A 281 18.57 -9.98 -13.89
C LYS A 281 19.67 -9.77 -14.94
N LYS A 282 19.54 -8.75 -15.78
CA LYS A 282 20.53 -8.43 -16.83
C LYS A 282 21.63 -7.47 -16.34
N LYS A 283 21.44 -6.87 -15.17
CA LYS A 283 22.45 -6.08 -14.45
C LYS A 283 23.14 -6.92 -13.37
#